data_4432b81e341d31a19d44e1187d923266
#
_entry.id   4432b81e341d31a19d44e1187d923266
#
_cell.length_a   1.000
_cell.length_b   1.000
_cell.length_c   1.000
_cell.angle_alpha   90.00
_cell.angle_beta   90.00
_cell.angle_gamma   90.00
#
_symmetry.space_group_name_H-M   'P 1'
#
loop_
_entity.id
_entity.type
_entity.pdbx_description
1 polymer ?
#
loop_
_entity_poly.entity_id
_entity_poly.type
_entity_poly.pdbx_seq_one_letter_code
_entity_poly.pdbx_strand_id
1 'polypeptide(L)'
;NVVFAFWDGEEIGLLGSKYFVQTCPFIPQIKGYLNFDMIGRNNKPENPQHVVYFYTEAHPAFGQWLKDDIKRYGLRLDPNYRPWDKPVGGSDNGSFARKDIPIIWYHTDGHPDYHQPGDEADRINYDKVMNISRAAFLNVWNLANEKTF
;
A
#
# COMPACT_ATOMS: atom_id res chain seq x y z
N ASN A 1 16.45 6.72 5.86
CA ASN A 1 15.88 5.89 6.93
C ASN A 1 14.53 5.35 6.50
N VAL A 2 14.17 4.15 6.99
CA VAL A 2 12.87 3.52 6.81
C VAL A 2 12.26 3.32 8.20
N VAL A 3 10.97 3.60 8.33
CA VAL A 3 10.20 3.36 9.55
C VAL A 3 9.14 2.32 9.24
N PHE A 4 9.07 1.27 10.04
CA PHE A 4 7.96 0.31 10.02
C PHE A 4 6.98 0.71 11.12
N ALA A 5 5.70 0.84 10.76
CA ALA A 5 4.66 1.26 11.66
C ALA A 5 3.48 0.27 11.63
N PHE A 6 2.93 0.00 12.81
CA PHE A 6 1.71 -0.80 12.98
C PHE A 6 0.72 0.10 13.70
N TRP A 7 -0.38 0.40 13.03
CA TRP A 7 -1.38 1.33 13.55
C TRP A 7 -2.46 0.59 14.32
N ASP A 8 -2.94 1.20 15.38
CA ASP A 8 -4.10 0.75 16.14
C ASP A 8 -5.32 1.60 15.80
N GLY A 9 -6.50 1.02 15.95
CA GLY A 9 -7.77 1.73 15.82
C GLY A 9 -8.10 2.23 14.41
N GLU A 10 -7.69 1.49 13.35
CA GLU A 10 -8.04 1.83 11.97
C GLU A 10 -9.56 1.84 11.80
N GLU A 11 -10.24 0.75 12.18
CA GLU A 11 -11.68 0.51 12.03
C GLU A 11 -12.57 1.49 12.82
N ILE A 12 -12.02 2.13 13.83
CA ILE A 12 -12.73 3.14 14.64
C ILE A 12 -12.28 4.57 14.34
N GLY A 13 -11.70 4.77 13.15
CA GLY A 13 -11.42 6.08 12.59
C GLY A 13 -9.95 6.44 12.49
N LEU A 14 -9.07 5.49 12.20
CA LEU A 14 -7.64 5.70 11.94
C LEU A 14 -6.90 6.32 13.14
N LEU A 15 -7.18 5.88 14.36
CA LEU A 15 -6.74 6.58 15.57
C LEU A 15 -5.20 6.66 15.65
N GLY A 16 -4.51 5.54 15.42
CA GLY A 16 -3.05 5.48 15.51
C GLY A 16 -2.35 6.34 14.47
N SER A 17 -2.71 6.21 13.19
CA SER A 17 -2.08 6.99 12.13
C SER A 17 -2.39 8.49 12.24
N LYS A 18 -3.62 8.87 12.61
CA LYS A 18 -3.98 10.27 12.86
C LYS A 18 -3.16 10.87 14.00
N TYR A 19 -3.04 10.15 15.11
CA TYR A 19 -2.23 10.61 16.23
C TYR A 19 -0.77 10.80 15.79
N PHE A 20 -0.23 9.83 15.08
CA PHE A 20 1.16 9.91 14.60
C PHE A 20 1.39 11.15 13.72
N VAL A 21 0.56 11.39 12.70
CA VAL A 21 0.77 12.54 11.81
C VAL A 21 0.51 13.89 12.47
N GLN A 22 -0.15 13.92 13.63
CA GLN A 22 -0.37 15.13 14.42
C GLN A 22 0.77 15.44 15.40
N THR A 23 1.46 14.40 15.88
CA THR A 23 2.40 14.55 17.01
C THR A 23 3.86 14.27 16.65
N CYS A 24 4.10 13.54 15.56
CA CYS A 24 5.45 13.17 15.17
C CYS A 24 6.24 14.37 14.62
N PRO A 25 7.40 14.73 15.21
CA PRO A 25 8.14 15.94 14.83
C PRO A 25 8.85 15.81 13.47
N PHE A 26 9.01 14.60 12.93
CA PHE A 26 9.69 14.39 11.65
C PHE A 26 8.74 14.18 10.46
N ILE A 27 7.44 14.47 10.61
CA ILE A 27 6.48 14.44 9.51
C ILE A 27 6.98 15.18 8.26
N PRO A 28 7.56 16.41 8.36
CA PRO A 28 8.06 17.12 7.19
C PRO A 28 9.25 16.45 6.49
N GLN A 29 9.85 15.42 7.10
CA GLN A 29 10.99 14.69 6.53
C GLN A 29 10.55 13.39 5.84
N ILE A 30 9.27 13.01 5.94
CA ILE A 30 8.75 11.80 5.32
C ILE A 30 8.60 12.05 3.82
N LYS A 31 9.35 11.31 3.01
CA LYS A 31 9.31 11.40 1.55
C LYS A 31 8.12 10.69 0.92
N GLY A 32 7.60 9.66 1.56
CA GLY A 32 6.47 8.89 1.08
C GLY A 32 6.02 7.86 2.09
N TYR A 33 4.80 7.38 1.94
CA TYR A 33 4.18 6.39 2.81
C TYR A 33 3.66 5.21 2.00
N LEU A 34 4.05 4.00 2.38
CA LEU A 34 3.50 2.77 1.84
C LEU A 34 2.49 2.17 2.80
N ASN A 35 1.29 1.91 2.30
CA ASN A 35 0.23 1.26 3.04
C ASN A 35 0.05 -0.19 2.60
N PHE A 36 -0.18 -1.06 3.56
CA PHE A 36 -0.57 -2.44 3.35
C PHE A 36 -1.87 -2.69 4.11
N ASP A 37 -2.93 -2.83 3.37
CA ASP A 37 -4.22 -3.13 3.93
C ASP A 37 -4.96 -4.05 2.97
N MET A 38 -5.40 -5.22 3.49
CA MET A 38 -6.06 -6.26 2.72
C MET A 38 -5.21 -6.80 1.55
N ILE A 39 -3.98 -7.25 1.83
CA ILE A 39 -3.07 -7.76 0.80
C ILE A 39 -3.05 -9.30 0.69
N GLY A 40 -3.73 -10.01 1.59
CA GLY A 40 -3.61 -11.46 1.76
C GLY A 40 -4.66 -12.29 1.03
N ARG A 41 -5.80 -11.73 0.67
CA ARG A 41 -6.91 -12.50 0.11
C ARG A 41 -7.08 -12.27 -1.40
N ASN A 42 -7.74 -13.20 -2.06
CA ASN A 42 -8.15 -13.03 -3.44
C ASN A 42 -9.57 -12.45 -3.49
N ASN A 43 -9.78 -11.40 -4.27
CA ASN A 43 -11.13 -10.89 -4.53
C ASN A 43 -11.96 -11.90 -5.33
N LYS A 44 -11.29 -12.65 -6.24
CA LYS A 44 -11.88 -13.72 -7.05
C LYS A 44 -10.92 -14.89 -7.15
N PRO A 45 -11.43 -16.14 -7.07
CA PRO A 45 -10.59 -17.34 -7.16
C PRO A 45 -9.80 -17.44 -8.47
N GLU A 46 -10.39 -16.99 -9.59
CA GLU A 46 -9.79 -17.05 -10.92
C GLU A 46 -8.66 -16.04 -11.15
N ASN A 47 -8.51 -15.03 -10.27
CA ASN A 47 -7.44 -14.05 -10.37
C ASN A 47 -6.59 -13.96 -9.09
N PRO A 48 -5.78 -14.99 -8.78
CA PRO A 48 -4.99 -15.03 -7.56
C PRO A 48 -3.84 -14.01 -7.53
N GLN A 49 -3.49 -13.40 -8.67
CA GLN A 49 -2.39 -12.43 -8.80
C GLN A 49 -2.88 -10.98 -8.76
N HIS A 50 -4.20 -10.76 -8.74
CA HIS A 50 -4.78 -9.43 -8.73
C HIS A 50 -4.32 -8.62 -7.51
N VAL A 51 -3.90 -7.39 -7.78
CA VAL A 51 -3.57 -6.37 -6.79
C VAL A 51 -4.06 -5.02 -7.27
N VAL A 52 -4.63 -4.22 -6.39
CA VAL A 52 -4.91 -2.82 -6.65
C VAL A 52 -3.73 -2.00 -6.13
N TYR A 53 -3.20 -1.16 -7.00
CA TYR A 53 -2.07 -0.31 -6.72
C TYR A 53 -2.50 1.15 -6.79
N PHE A 54 -2.87 1.70 -5.64
CA PHE A 54 -3.16 3.11 -5.52
C PHE A 54 -1.88 3.91 -5.32
N TYR A 55 -1.80 5.07 -5.93
CA TYR A 55 -0.68 5.98 -5.71
C TYR A 55 -1.08 7.43 -5.99
N THR A 56 -0.35 8.36 -5.41
CA THR A 56 -0.54 9.80 -5.64
C THR A 56 -0.27 10.14 -7.10
N GLU A 57 -1.27 10.66 -7.82
CA GLU A 57 -1.22 10.91 -9.26
C GLU A 57 -0.12 11.91 -9.66
N ALA A 58 0.17 12.88 -8.79
CA ALA A 58 1.26 13.83 -9.01
C ALA A 58 2.65 13.17 -9.09
N HIS A 59 2.76 11.87 -8.74
CA HIS A 59 3.99 11.09 -8.77
C HIS A 59 3.86 9.88 -9.71
N PRO A 60 3.79 10.08 -11.03
CA PRO A 60 3.56 9.00 -12.01
C PRO A 60 4.70 7.96 -12.02
N ALA A 61 5.88 8.33 -11.53
CA ALA A 61 7.00 7.41 -11.36
C ALA A 61 6.63 6.19 -10.51
N PHE A 62 5.74 6.31 -9.53
CA PHE A 62 5.32 5.19 -8.69
C PHE A 62 4.68 4.06 -9.51
N GLY A 63 3.79 4.41 -10.43
CA GLY A 63 3.19 3.43 -11.34
C GLY A 63 4.20 2.82 -12.30
N GLN A 64 5.16 3.62 -12.78
CA GLN A 64 6.22 3.15 -13.67
C GLN A 64 7.18 2.19 -12.96
N TRP A 65 7.59 2.50 -11.73
CA TRP A 65 8.46 1.60 -10.94
C TRP A 65 7.86 0.20 -10.80
N LEU A 66 6.59 0.09 -10.43
CA LEU A 66 5.96 -1.22 -10.28
C LEU A 66 5.91 -1.98 -11.61
N LYS A 67 5.61 -1.31 -12.73
CA LYS A 67 5.61 -1.93 -14.07
C LYS A 67 6.99 -2.50 -14.44
N ASP A 68 8.02 -1.71 -14.21
CA ASP A 68 9.41 -2.10 -14.53
C ASP A 68 9.89 -3.23 -13.59
N ASP A 69 9.55 -3.16 -12.31
CA ASP A 69 9.92 -4.16 -11.31
C ASP A 69 9.23 -5.51 -11.58
N ILE A 70 7.95 -5.52 -11.94
CA ILE A 70 7.25 -6.74 -12.35
C ILE A 70 7.98 -7.41 -13.52
N LYS A 71 8.31 -6.64 -14.54
CA LYS A 71 9.01 -7.15 -15.73
C LYS A 71 10.42 -7.62 -15.40
N ARG A 72 11.16 -6.81 -14.64
CA ARG A 72 12.59 -7.04 -14.36
C ARG A 72 12.83 -8.21 -13.42
N TYR A 73 11.98 -8.37 -12.42
CA TYR A 73 12.16 -9.36 -11.37
C TYR A 73 11.16 -10.52 -11.43
N GLY A 74 10.33 -10.57 -12.47
CA GLY A 74 9.36 -11.64 -12.67
C GLY A 74 8.34 -11.74 -11.53
N LEU A 75 7.87 -10.61 -10.99
CA LEU A 75 6.90 -10.62 -9.92
C LEU A 75 5.54 -11.10 -10.45
N ARG A 76 4.95 -12.06 -9.76
CA ARG A 76 3.65 -12.64 -10.14
C ARG A 76 2.51 -11.79 -9.57
N LEU A 77 2.32 -10.61 -10.12
CA LEU A 77 1.27 -9.66 -9.80
C LEU A 77 0.56 -9.21 -11.08
N ASP A 78 -0.74 -8.99 -10.97
CA ASP A 78 -1.61 -8.40 -12.00
C ASP A 78 -2.20 -7.09 -11.45
N PRO A 79 -1.48 -5.94 -11.61
CA PRO A 79 -1.88 -4.70 -10.98
C PRO A 79 -2.98 -3.97 -11.75
N ASN A 80 -4.02 -3.59 -11.02
CA ASN A 80 -4.93 -2.53 -11.40
C ASN A 80 -4.37 -1.20 -10.88
N TYR A 81 -3.73 -0.41 -11.77
CA TYR A 81 -3.14 0.87 -11.42
C TYR A 81 -4.21 1.94 -11.23
N ARG A 82 -4.22 2.59 -10.06
CA ARG A 82 -5.18 3.65 -9.72
C ARG A 82 -4.45 4.90 -9.22
N PRO A 83 -3.99 5.78 -10.14
CA PRO A 83 -3.53 7.11 -9.75
C PRO A 83 -4.69 7.90 -9.14
N TRP A 84 -4.40 8.73 -8.15
CA TRP A 84 -5.41 9.50 -7.44
C TRP A 84 -4.90 10.88 -7.06
N ASP A 85 -5.55 11.92 -7.57
CA ASP A 85 -5.19 13.34 -7.38
C ASP A 85 -5.70 13.96 -6.06
N LYS A 86 -6.60 13.25 -5.36
CA LYS A 86 -7.14 13.66 -4.07
C LYS A 86 -6.52 12.83 -2.96
N PRO A 87 -6.56 13.31 -1.70
CA PRO A 87 -6.13 12.50 -0.58
C PRO A 87 -6.81 11.14 -0.59
N VAL A 88 -6.03 10.09 -0.80
CA VAL A 88 -6.54 8.72 -0.87
C VAL A 88 -7.01 8.31 0.52
N GLY A 89 -8.32 8.12 0.67
CA GLY A 89 -8.95 7.64 1.90
C GLY A 89 -9.08 6.12 1.91
N GLY A 90 -9.85 5.61 2.86
CA GLY A 90 -10.23 4.19 2.96
C GLY A 90 -9.31 3.33 3.83
N SER A 91 -8.18 3.85 4.29
CA SER A 91 -7.26 3.22 5.24
C SER A 91 -6.28 4.27 5.82
N ASP A 92 -5.27 3.85 6.56
CA ASP A 92 -4.28 4.72 7.24
C ASP A 92 -3.50 5.65 6.29
N ASN A 93 -3.39 5.28 5.01
CA ASN A 93 -2.83 6.16 3.98
C ASN A 93 -3.52 7.53 3.93
N GLY A 94 -4.82 7.61 4.26
CA GLY A 94 -5.56 8.86 4.30
C GLY A 94 -5.02 9.87 5.32
N SER A 95 -4.43 9.40 6.42
CA SER A 95 -3.81 10.28 7.41
C SER A 95 -2.57 10.99 6.85
N PHE A 96 -1.76 10.29 6.08
CA PHE A 96 -0.55 10.82 5.44
C PHE A 96 -0.87 11.66 4.20
N ALA A 97 -1.79 11.22 3.35
CA ALA A 97 -2.22 11.96 2.17
C ALA A 97 -2.75 13.35 2.51
N ARG A 98 -3.48 13.50 3.64
CA ARG A 98 -3.93 14.81 4.15
C ARG A 98 -2.80 15.72 4.66
N LYS A 99 -1.59 15.23 4.73
CA LYS A 99 -0.37 16.00 5.03
C LYS A 99 0.52 16.22 3.80
N ASP A 100 -0.07 16.01 2.61
CA ASP A 100 0.61 16.11 1.32
C ASP A 100 1.82 15.16 1.18
N ILE A 101 1.83 14.07 1.96
CA ILE A 101 2.84 13.03 1.85
C ILE A 101 2.41 12.08 0.72
N PRO A 102 3.26 11.87 -0.30
CA PRO A 102 2.96 10.93 -1.37
C PRO A 102 2.71 9.52 -0.84
N ILE A 103 1.68 8.87 -1.35
CA ILE A 103 1.30 7.52 -0.90
C ILE A 103 1.44 6.49 -2.02
N ILE A 104 1.74 5.26 -1.60
CA ILE A 104 1.53 4.03 -2.35
C ILE A 104 0.70 3.12 -1.44
N TRP A 105 -0.37 2.54 -1.96
CA TRP A 105 -1.20 1.60 -1.20
C TRP A 105 -1.43 0.33 -2.01
N TYR A 106 -0.97 -0.79 -1.46
CA TYR A 106 -1.26 -2.13 -1.94
C TYR A 106 -2.53 -2.66 -1.30
N HIS A 107 -3.46 -3.09 -2.13
CA HIS A 107 -4.77 -3.60 -1.75
C HIS A 107 -5.19 -4.72 -2.72
N THR A 108 -6.15 -5.56 -2.37
CA THR A 108 -6.57 -6.67 -3.25
C THR A 108 -8.08 -6.71 -3.52
N ASP A 109 -8.75 -5.59 -3.32
CA ASP A 109 -10.22 -5.46 -3.32
C ASP A 109 -10.88 -6.29 -2.20
N GLY A 110 -12.21 -6.18 -2.08
CA GLY A 110 -12.97 -6.95 -1.10
C GLY A 110 -13.01 -8.44 -1.44
N HIS A 111 -13.25 -9.27 -0.45
CA HIS A 111 -13.44 -10.70 -0.58
C HIS A 111 -14.66 -11.17 0.25
N PRO A 112 -15.22 -12.38 0.00
CA PRO A 112 -16.47 -12.80 0.65
C PRO A 112 -16.43 -12.84 2.17
N ASP A 113 -15.26 -13.05 2.76
CA ASP A 113 -15.09 -13.16 4.22
C ASP A 113 -14.74 -11.83 4.90
N TYR A 114 -14.73 -10.71 4.14
CA TYR A 114 -14.40 -9.38 4.68
C TYR A 114 -15.28 -9.03 5.88
N HIS A 115 -14.67 -8.71 7.02
CA HIS A 115 -15.33 -8.45 8.29
C HIS A 115 -16.22 -9.60 8.78
N GLN A 116 -15.92 -10.87 8.40
CA GLN A 116 -16.65 -12.05 8.83
C GLN A 116 -15.76 -12.97 9.67
N PRO A 117 -16.34 -13.79 10.57
CA PRO A 117 -15.58 -14.75 11.36
C PRO A 117 -14.82 -15.79 10.53
N GLY A 118 -15.20 -15.99 9.26
CA GLY A 118 -14.53 -16.90 8.34
C GLY A 118 -13.26 -16.34 7.69
N ASP A 119 -12.83 -15.11 8.01
CA ASP A 119 -11.58 -14.55 7.50
C ASP A 119 -10.40 -15.06 8.35
N GLU A 120 -9.96 -16.27 8.03
CA GLU A 120 -8.93 -16.98 8.78
C GLU A 120 -7.61 -17.08 8.01
N ALA A 121 -6.51 -17.31 8.74
CA ALA A 121 -5.16 -17.30 8.21
C ALA A 121 -4.89 -18.41 7.17
N ASP A 122 -5.59 -19.53 7.22
CA ASP A 122 -5.49 -20.64 6.26
C ASP A 122 -5.96 -20.26 4.83
N ARG A 123 -6.72 -19.17 4.72
CA ARG A 123 -7.22 -18.62 3.44
C ARG A 123 -6.32 -17.58 2.81
N ILE A 124 -5.19 -17.25 3.44
CA ILE A 124 -4.24 -16.26 2.91
C ILE A 124 -3.51 -16.85 1.71
N ASN A 125 -3.46 -16.06 0.63
CA ASN A 125 -2.61 -16.31 -0.52
C ASN A 125 -1.18 -15.82 -0.22
N TYR A 126 -0.38 -16.64 0.44
CA TYR A 126 0.99 -16.30 0.83
C TYR A 126 1.90 -16.00 -0.38
N ASP A 127 1.65 -16.61 -1.54
CA ASP A 127 2.39 -16.30 -2.76
C ASP A 127 2.18 -14.85 -3.20
N LYS A 128 0.93 -14.37 -3.16
CA LYS A 128 0.59 -12.97 -3.43
C LYS A 128 1.26 -12.03 -2.41
N VAL A 129 1.15 -12.33 -1.11
CA VAL A 129 1.77 -11.53 -0.05
C VAL A 129 3.28 -11.42 -0.26
N MET A 130 3.94 -12.52 -0.61
CA MET A 130 5.37 -12.53 -0.91
C MET A 130 5.71 -11.62 -2.12
N ASN A 131 4.94 -11.70 -3.19
CA ASN A 131 5.19 -10.88 -4.39
C ASN A 131 4.91 -9.40 -4.12
N ILE A 132 3.85 -9.06 -3.36
CA ILE A 132 3.59 -7.69 -2.91
C ILE A 132 4.73 -7.18 -2.02
N SER A 133 5.22 -8.00 -1.08
CA SER A 133 6.33 -7.60 -0.20
C SER A 133 7.61 -7.31 -0.98
N ARG A 134 7.91 -8.08 -2.02
CA ARG A 134 9.04 -7.82 -2.92
C ARG A 134 8.87 -6.53 -3.70
N ALA A 135 7.69 -6.30 -4.28
CA ALA A 135 7.38 -5.07 -4.98
C ALA A 135 7.49 -3.84 -4.06
N ALA A 136 6.96 -3.95 -2.86
CA ALA A 136 7.02 -2.89 -1.86
C ALA A 136 8.45 -2.58 -1.41
N PHE A 137 9.29 -3.61 -1.23
CA PHE A 137 10.71 -3.41 -0.96
C PHE A 137 11.39 -2.58 -2.06
N LEU A 138 11.12 -2.89 -3.33
CA LEU A 138 11.66 -2.15 -4.47
C LEU A 138 11.14 -0.70 -4.50
N ASN A 139 9.87 -0.48 -4.20
CA ASN A 139 9.32 0.88 -4.07
C ASN A 139 9.99 1.66 -2.94
N VAL A 140 10.23 1.05 -1.77
CA VAL A 140 10.97 1.69 -0.66
C VAL A 140 12.40 2.00 -1.07
N TRP A 141 13.04 1.09 -1.80
CA TRP A 141 14.38 1.31 -2.34
C TRP A 141 14.42 2.54 -3.25
N ASN A 142 13.48 2.65 -4.19
CA ASN A 142 13.39 3.78 -5.10
C ASN A 142 13.11 5.09 -4.34
N LEU A 143 12.13 5.10 -3.42
CA LEU A 143 11.84 6.25 -2.56
C LEU A 143 13.07 6.73 -1.76
N ALA A 144 13.91 5.79 -1.31
CA ALA A 144 15.08 6.12 -0.51
C ALA A 144 16.25 6.68 -1.34
N ASN A 145 16.38 6.27 -2.60
CA ASN A 145 17.56 6.54 -3.44
C ASN A 145 17.29 7.56 -4.55
N GLU A 146 16.07 7.65 -5.08
CA GLU A 146 15.74 8.67 -6.08
C GLU A 146 15.68 10.06 -5.45
N LYS A 147 16.21 11.05 -6.18
CA LYS A 147 16.18 12.45 -5.72
C LYS A 147 14.85 13.12 -5.98
N THR A 148 14.20 12.73 -7.06
CA THR A 148 12.88 13.23 -7.52
C THR A 148 12.04 12.07 -8.03
N PHE A 149 10.75 12.12 -7.83
CA PHE A 149 9.79 11.14 -8.33
C PHE A 149 8.41 11.76 -8.53
#